data_7dabddd86d918626392a093cbac4f296
#
_entry.id   7dabddd86d918626392a093cbac4f296
#
_cell.length_a   1.000
_cell.length_b   1.000
_cell.length_c   1.000
_cell.angle_alpha   90.00
_cell.angle_beta   90.00
_cell.angle_gamma   90.00
#
_symmetry.space_group_name_H-M   'P 1'
#
loop_
_entity.id
_entity.type
_entity.pdbx_description
1 polymer ?
#
loop_
_entity_poly.entity_id
_entity_poly.type
_entity_poly.pdbx_seq_one_letter_code
_entity_poly.pdbx_strand_id
1 'polypeptide(L)'
;PDPFFERQGNDIICHIPISFSQAALGTHIEVPTLNGAEKITIPPGTQTGQTFTIKGAGIPLLQRKGRGDEYVQVVVKTPTRLNQRQVKLFEELASLEQE
;
A
#
# COMPACT_ATOMS: atom_id res chain seq x y z
N PRO A 1 1.45 -7.06 -20.64
CA PRO A 1 1.02 -6.34 -19.44
C PRO A 1 1.84 -6.70 -18.22
N ASP A 2 2.10 -5.70 -17.41
CA ASP A 2 2.88 -5.86 -16.19
C ASP A 2 1.97 -6.45 -15.10
N PRO A 3 2.39 -7.53 -14.42
CA PRO A 3 1.55 -8.14 -13.38
C PRO A 3 1.35 -7.25 -12.16
N PHE A 4 2.19 -6.23 -11.96
CA PHE A 4 2.05 -5.32 -10.83
C PHE A 4 1.10 -4.17 -11.10
N PHE A 5 0.85 -3.83 -12.36
CA PHE A 5 0.11 -2.63 -12.71
C PHE A 5 -1.13 -2.96 -13.51
N GLU A 6 -2.24 -2.36 -13.11
CA GLU A 6 -3.45 -2.33 -13.91
C GLU A 6 -3.54 -0.96 -14.55
N ARG A 7 -3.88 -0.92 -15.82
CA ARG A 7 -4.01 0.34 -16.55
C ARG A 7 -5.47 0.78 -16.60
N GLN A 8 -5.70 2.06 -16.29
CA GLN A 8 -7.00 2.71 -16.49
C GLN A 8 -6.76 4.01 -17.21
N GLY A 9 -6.97 4.02 -18.54
CA GLY A 9 -6.62 5.18 -19.36
C GLY A 9 -5.13 5.41 -19.29
N ASN A 10 -4.72 6.59 -18.83
CA ASN A 10 -3.32 6.95 -18.64
C ASN A 10 -2.87 6.78 -17.20
N ASP A 11 -3.75 6.33 -16.33
CA ASP A 11 -3.40 6.04 -14.95
C ASP A 11 -3.03 4.58 -14.78
N ILE A 12 -2.27 4.28 -13.75
CA ILE A 12 -1.97 2.90 -13.40
C ILE A 12 -2.33 2.67 -11.94
N ILE A 13 -2.69 1.43 -11.62
CA ILE A 13 -3.04 1.04 -10.26
C ILE A 13 -2.17 -0.14 -9.88
N CYS A 14 -1.59 -0.09 -8.68
CA CYS A 14 -0.91 -1.24 -8.12
C CYS A 14 -1.45 -1.53 -6.73
N HIS A 15 -1.42 -2.82 -6.36
CA HIS A 15 -1.89 -3.28 -5.06
C HIS A 15 -0.67 -3.72 -4.27
N ILE A 16 -0.44 -3.09 -3.11
CA ILE A 16 0.75 -3.34 -2.30
C ILE A 16 0.31 -3.91 -0.95
N PRO A 17 0.78 -5.10 -0.60
CA PRO A 17 0.47 -5.64 0.72
C PRO A 17 1.31 -4.96 1.78
N ILE A 18 0.69 -4.61 2.89
CA ILE A 18 1.39 -4.15 4.09
C ILE A 18 0.90 -4.98 5.27
N SER A 19 1.73 -5.05 6.30
CA SER A 19 1.37 -5.84 7.47
C SER A 19 0.36 -5.10 8.35
N PHE A 20 -0.29 -5.86 9.20
CA PHE A 20 -1.24 -5.32 10.16
C PHE A 20 -0.59 -4.24 11.04
N SER A 21 0.63 -4.53 11.53
CA SER A 21 1.36 -3.58 12.37
C SER A 21 1.81 -2.35 11.58
N GLN A 22 2.22 -2.50 10.34
CA GLN A 22 2.57 -1.36 9.49
C GLN A 22 1.38 -0.44 9.27
N ALA A 23 0.21 -1.01 9.07
CA ALA A 23 -1.01 -0.21 8.89
C ALA A 23 -1.37 0.54 10.17
N ALA A 24 -1.24 -0.12 11.32
CA ALA A 24 -1.60 0.49 12.61
C ALA A 24 -0.62 1.57 13.04
N LEU A 25 0.67 1.31 12.88
CA LEU A 25 1.73 2.20 13.37
C LEU A 25 2.18 3.23 12.35
N GLY A 26 1.88 2.99 11.08
CA GLY A 26 2.44 3.77 9.99
C GLY A 26 3.83 3.27 9.62
N THR A 27 4.24 3.56 8.40
CA THR A 27 5.54 3.12 7.90
C THR A 27 5.87 3.88 6.63
N HIS A 28 7.08 3.65 6.12
CA HIS A 28 7.48 4.09 4.79
C HIS A 28 7.71 2.85 3.95
N ILE A 29 7.21 2.87 2.73
CA ILE A 29 7.42 1.76 1.79
C ILE A 29 7.93 2.30 0.47
N GLU A 30 8.65 1.44 -0.26
CA GLU A 30 9.03 1.74 -1.62
C GLU A 30 8.06 1.03 -2.55
N VAL A 31 7.50 1.78 -3.49
CA VAL A 31 6.57 1.24 -4.47
C VAL A 31 7.16 1.31 -5.86
N PRO A 32 6.94 0.28 -6.68
CA PRO A 32 7.42 0.33 -8.05
C PRO A 32 6.63 1.34 -8.85
N THR A 33 7.32 2.05 -9.71
CA THR A 33 6.72 2.94 -10.70
C THR A 33 7.20 2.52 -12.07
N LEU A 34 6.65 3.12 -13.11
CA LEU A 34 7.11 2.82 -14.47
C LEU A 34 8.56 3.25 -14.69
N ASN A 35 9.07 4.15 -13.86
CA ASN A 35 10.42 4.71 -14.00
C ASN A 35 11.31 4.41 -12.79
N GLY A 36 11.08 3.29 -12.10
CA GLY A 36 11.88 2.92 -10.95
C GLY A 36 11.03 2.72 -9.72
N ALA A 37 11.49 3.23 -8.59
CA ALA A 37 10.79 3.08 -7.32
C ALA A 37 10.65 4.43 -6.65
N GLU A 38 9.58 4.59 -5.88
CA GLU A 38 9.34 5.80 -5.12
C GLU A 38 8.93 5.45 -3.71
N LYS A 39 9.43 6.22 -2.74
CA LYS A 39 9.10 6.01 -1.33
C LYS A 39 7.82 6.77 -1.00
N ILE A 40 6.86 6.09 -0.39
CA ILE A 40 5.66 6.75 0.11
C ILE A 40 5.50 6.50 1.59
N THR A 41 4.78 7.40 2.24
CA THR A 41 4.49 7.31 3.68
C THR A 41 3.08 6.77 3.87
N ILE A 42 3.00 5.72 4.68
CA ILE A 42 1.73 5.12 5.10
C ILE A 42 1.44 5.67 6.51
N PRO A 43 0.41 6.49 6.68
CA PRO A 43 0.13 7.06 8.00
C PRO A 43 -0.43 6.02 8.95
N PRO A 44 -0.27 6.24 10.28
CA PRO A 44 -0.89 5.34 11.26
C PRO A 44 -2.41 5.25 11.08
N GLY A 45 -2.95 4.06 11.27
CA GLY A 45 -4.40 3.86 11.17
C GLY A 45 -4.89 3.64 9.74
N THR A 46 -3.99 3.39 8.80
CA THR A 46 -4.36 3.14 7.42
C THR A 46 -5.20 1.87 7.32
N GLN A 47 -6.32 1.95 6.61
CA GLN A 47 -7.23 0.83 6.42
C GLN A 47 -6.94 0.13 5.09
N THR A 48 -7.27 -1.15 5.02
CA THR A 48 -7.14 -1.88 3.76
C THR A 48 -8.04 -1.24 2.71
N GLY A 49 -7.54 -1.20 1.47
CA GLY A 49 -8.27 -0.57 0.37
C GLY A 49 -8.00 0.92 0.22
N GLN A 50 -7.33 1.53 1.17
CA GLN A 50 -6.99 2.95 1.06
C GLN A 50 -6.00 3.16 -0.08
N THR A 51 -6.19 4.26 -0.83
CA THR A 51 -5.41 4.54 -2.02
C THR A 51 -4.54 5.79 -1.81
N PHE A 52 -3.30 5.70 -2.25
CA PHE A 52 -2.34 6.81 -2.24
C PHE A 52 -1.97 7.13 -3.68
N THR A 53 -1.87 8.41 -4.00
CA THR A 53 -1.63 8.85 -5.37
C THR A 53 -0.19 9.32 -5.52
N ILE A 54 0.49 8.80 -6.55
CA ILE A 54 1.79 9.32 -6.98
C ILE A 54 1.53 10.08 -8.27
N LYS A 55 1.52 11.39 -8.19
CA LYS A 55 1.20 12.23 -9.33
C LYS A 55 2.28 12.14 -10.39
N GLY A 56 1.84 12.03 -11.66
CA GLY A 56 2.74 12.00 -12.77
C GLY A 56 3.50 10.69 -12.95
N ALA A 57 3.13 9.63 -12.23
CA ALA A 57 3.80 8.34 -12.33
C ALA A 57 3.07 7.35 -13.23
N GLY A 58 2.06 7.80 -13.93
CA GLY A 58 1.30 6.99 -14.86
C GLY A 58 1.90 6.97 -16.25
N ILE A 59 1.05 6.71 -17.23
CA ILE A 59 1.44 6.57 -18.64
C ILE A 59 1.48 7.94 -19.28
N PRO A 60 2.47 8.21 -20.17
CA PRO A 60 2.52 9.48 -20.87
C PRO A 60 1.25 9.76 -21.66
N LEU A 61 0.82 11.01 -21.63
CA LEU A 61 -0.35 11.45 -22.38
C LEU A 61 0.00 11.55 -23.86
N LEU A 62 -0.95 11.12 -24.70
CA LEU A 62 -0.78 11.24 -26.14
C LEU A 62 -0.96 12.70 -26.60
N GLN A 63 -0.06 13.15 -27.46
CA GLN A 63 -0.18 14.44 -28.13
C GLN A 63 -0.15 15.66 -27.20
N ARG A 64 0.28 15.48 -25.95
CA ARG A 64 0.48 16.59 -25.03
C ARG A 64 1.45 16.20 -23.94
N LYS A 65 1.96 17.20 -23.23
CA LYS A 65 2.91 16.99 -22.15
C LYS A 65 2.21 16.39 -20.94
N GLY A 66 2.98 15.67 -20.16
CA GLY A 66 2.52 15.12 -18.89
C GLY A 66 2.23 13.64 -18.96
N ARG A 67 1.86 13.12 -17.82
CA ARG A 67 1.58 11.70 -17.61
C ARG A 67 0.33 11.60 -16.75
N GLY A 68 -0.32 10.44 -16.81
CA GLY A 68 -1.33 10.11 -15.81
C GLY A 68 -0.68 9.88 -14.44
N ASP A 69 -1.46 9.38 -13.52
CA ASP A 69 -1.01 9.16 -12.14
C ASP A 69 -0.92 7.68 -11.83
N GLU A 70 -0.18 7.36 -10.77
CA GLU A 70 -0.18 6.00 -10.21
C GLU A 70 -0.99 6.02 -8.91
N TYR A 71 -1.91 5.07 -8.80
CA TYR A 71 -2.68 4.86 -7.57
C TYR A 71 -2.17 3.60 -6.89
N VAL A 72 -1.73 3.76 -5.65
CA VAL A 72 -1.22 2.67 -4.83
C VAL A 72 -2.29 2.30 -3.83
N GLN A 73 -2.92 1.15 -4.03
CA GLN A 73 -3.93 0.66 -3.11
C GLN A 73 -3.28 -0.33 -2.15
N VAL A 74 -3.36 -0.04 -0.86
CA VAL A 74 -2.78 -0.93 0.14
C VAL A 74 -3.74 -2.05 0.49
N VAL A 75 -3.19 -3.24 0.70
CA VAL A 75 -3.93 -4.43 1.10
C VAL A 75 -3.39 -4.87 2.44
N VAL A 76 -4.25 -4.87 3.45
CA VAL A 76 -3.88 -5.29 4.81
C VAL A 76 -4.59 -6.60 5.08
N LYS A 77 -3.81 -7.64 5.40
CA LYS A 77 -4.37 -8.96 5.70
C LYS A 77 -4.12 -9.32 7.14
N THR A 78 -5.12 -9.94 7.75
CA THR A 78 -4.94 -10.52 9.07
C THR A 78 -3.94 -11.66 8.97
N PRO A 79 -2.89 -11.67 9.81
CA PRO A 79 -1.92 -12.77 9.78
C PRO A 79 -2.57 -14.08 10.21
N THR A 80 -2.18 -15.16 9.55
CA THR A 80 -2.79 -16.47 9.78
C THR A 80 -1.82 -17.51 10.36
N ARG A 81 -0.51 -17.27 10.28
CA ARG A 81 0.51 -18.19 10.78
C ARG A 81 1.32 -17.49 11.85
N LEU A 82 0.85 -17.61 13.07
CA LEU A 82 1.48 -16.92 14.20
C LEU A 82 2.38 -17.90 14.96
N ASN A 83 3.62 -17.45 15.27
CA ASN A 83 4.46 -18.19 16.22
C ASN A 83 3.99 -17.88 17.64
N GLN A 84 4.61 -18.54 18.63
CA GLN A 84 4.19 -18.39 20.02
C GLN A 84 4.32 -16.97 20.54
N ARG A 85 5.38 -16.28 20.15
CA ARG A 85 5.60 -14.91 20.57
C ARG A 85 4.55 -13.97 19.96
N GLN A 86 4.23 -14.18 18.70
CA GLN A 86 3.20 -13.38 18.03
C GLN A 86 1.84 -13.59 18.67
N VAL A 87 1.49 -14.83 19.01
CA VAL A 87 0.24 -15.12 19.70
C VAL A 87 0.15 -14.33 21.01
N LYS A 88 1.22 -14.34 21.79
CA LYS A 88 1.25 -13.63 23.08
C LYS A 88 1.08 -12.12 22.87
N LEU A 89 1.73 -11.55 21.87
CA LEU A 89 1.60 -10.12 21.59
C LEU A 89 0.19 -9.76 21.17
N PHE A 90 -0.45 -10.61 20.37
CA PHE A 90 -1.84 -10.38 19.98
C PHE A 90 -2.79 -10.54 21.15
N GLU A 91 -2.55 -11.51 22.02
CA GLU A 91 -3.36 -11.67 23.24
C GLU A 91 -3.25 -10.43 24.14
N GLU A 92 -2.06 -9.90 24.27
CA GLU A 92 -1.82 -8.70 25.04
C GLU A 92 -2.56 -7.52 24.44
N LEU A 93 -2.46 -7.34 23.14
CA LEU A 93 -3.18 -6.30 22.43
C LEU A 93 -4.69 -6.46 22.59
N ALA A 94 -5.19 -7.69 22.46
CA ALA A 94 -6.63 -7.96 22.60
C ALA A 94 -7.14 -7.58 23.98
N SER A 95 -6.33 -7.80 25.02
CA SER A 95 -6.73 -7.43 26.38
C SER A 95 -6.87 -5.92 26.54
N LEU A 96 -6.05 -5.15 25.85
CA LEU A 96 -6.11 -3.68 25.89
C LEU A 96 -7.30 -3.16 25.11
N GLU A 97 -7.71 -3.86 24.07
CA GLU A 97 -8.84 -3.43 23.23
C GLU A 97 -10.20 -3.57 23.89
N GLN A 98 -10.25 -4.28 25.01
CA GLN A 98 -11.49 -4.47 25.75
C GLN A 98 -11.73 -3.40 26.82
N GLU A 99 -10.82 -2.47 26.97
CA GLU A 99 -10.95 -1.41 27.97
C GLU A 99 -11.80 -0.24 27.51
#